data_45de04466d5510b9ab75f25f28bc16bf
#
_entry.id   45de04466d5510b9ab75f25f28bc16bf
#
_cell.length_a   1.000
_cell.length_b   1.000
_cell.length_c   1.000
_cell.angle_alpha   90.00
_cell.angle_beta   90.00
_cell.angle_gamma   90.00
#
_symmetry.space_group_name_H-M   'P 1'
#
loop_
_entity.id
_entity.type
_entity.pdbx_description
1 polymer ?
#
loop_
_entity_poly.entity_id
_entity_poly.type
_entity_poly.pdbx_seq_one_letter_code
_entity_poly.pdbx_strand_id
1 'polypeptide(L)'
;MNRRRRCLAALALLPSLVGAALAEEETPWPEGNGYRTQDYRAPTPLTVPGGRMIDTHEAKALLDQGGAVWVDMLPAARRPEGLAPGSLWRPSPRLGVPGSIWLPGAGRGVISPATETWFRDSLMRAAGGDLGRPVVFYCLADCWMSWNAAKRAAAMGYREVLWYRDGTDGWEAAGLPTEILQPAPGGP
;
A
#
# COMPACT_ATOMS: atom_id res chain seq x y z
N MET A 1 -84.69 14.82 -4.87
CA MET A 1 -83.84 14.14 -5.87
C MET A 1 -82.38 14.40 -5.49
N ASN A 2 -81.76 13.47 -4.70
CA ASN A 2 -80.38 13.62 -4.16
C ASN A 2 -79.42 12.80 -4.98
N ARG A 3 -78.55 13.47 -5.77
CA ARG A 3 -77.42 12.83 -6.43
C ARG A 3 -76.17 12.91 -5.52
N ARG A 4 -75.83 11.79 -4.89
CA ARG A 4 -74.55 11.62 -4.16
C ARG A 4 -73.44 11.44 -5.17
N ARG A 5 -72.50 12.41 -5.22
CA ARG A 5 -71.24 12.29 -5.95
C ARG A 5 -70.24 11.48 -5.09
N ARG A 6 -69.82 10.29 -5.59
CA ARG A 6 -68.74 9.51 -5.01
C ARG A 6 -67.42 10.06 -5.56
N CYS A 7 -66.58 10.58 -4.67
CA CYS A 7 -65.18 10.88 -4.99
C CYS A 7 -64.39 9.59 -4.89
N LEU A 8 -63.81 9.13 -5.99
CA LEU A 8 -62.79 8.08 -6.02
C LEU A 8 -61.44 8.73 -5.74
N ALA A 9 -60.81 8.41 -4.60
CA ALA A 9 -59.44 8.76 -4.29
C ALA A 9 -58.54 7.74 -4.97
N ALA A 10 -57.76 8.19 -5.95
CA ALA A 10 -56.72 7.39 -6.58
C ALA A 10 -55.47 7.39 -5.68
N LEU A 11 -55.15 6.24 -5.13
CA LEU A 11 -53.93 6.03 -4.35
C LEU A 11 -52.76 5.77 -5.32
N ALA A 12 -51.89 6.77 -5.47
CA ALA A 12 -50.67 6.62 -6.28
C ALA A 12 -49.60 5.87 -5.46
N LEU A 13 -49.31 4.64 -5.87
CA LEU A 13 -48.17 3.89 -5.38
C LEU A 13 -46.88 4.44 -6.02
N LEU A 14 -46.04 5.04 -5.20
CA LEU A 14 -44.68 5.40 -5.59
C LEU A 14 -43.80 4.14 -5.52
N PRO A 15 -43.03 3.79 -6.56
CA PRO A 15 -42.07 2.71 -6.48
C PRO A 15 -40.86 3.16 -5.61
N SER A 16 -40.61 2.45 -4.52
CA SER A 16 -39.41 2.57 -3.71
C SER A 16 -38.23 2.05 -4.52
N LEU A 17 -37.36 2.94 -4.98
CA LEU A 17 -36.05 2.61 -5.51
C LEU A 17 -35.18 2.10 -4.34
N VAL A 18 -35.12 0.79 -4.17
CA VAL A 18 -34.12 0.14 -3.33
C VAL A 18 -32.81 0.26 -4.09
N GLY A 19 -31.97 1.23 -3.70
CA GLY A 19 -30.61 1.31 -4.16
C GLY A 19 -29.85 0.08 -3.69
N ALA A 20 -29.48 -0.81 -4.62
CA ALA A 20 -28.51 -1.86 -4.35
C ALA A 20 -27.17 -1.19 -4.08
N ALA A 21 -26.79 -1.08 -2.81
CA ALA A 21 -25.41 -0.81 -2.43
C ALA A 21 -24.58 -1.97 -2.97
N LEU A 22 -23.70 -1.68 -3.94
CA LEU A 22 -22.68 -2.62 -4.35
C LEU A 22 -21.80 -2.83 -3.10
N ALA A 23 -21.92 -4.01 -2.50
CA ALA A 23 -20.97 -4.46 -1.49
C ALA A 23 -19.62 -4.54 -2.20
N GLU A 24 -18.68 -3.65 -1.85
CA GLU A 24 -17.28 -3.82 -2.21
C GLU A 24 -16.86 -5.19 -1.67
N GLU A 25 -16.53 -6.09 -2.59
CA GLU A 25 -16.04 -7.42 -2.25
C GLU A 25 -14.74 -7.26 -1.49
N GLU A 26 -14.80 -7.36 -0.16
CA GLU A 26 -13.60 -7.32 0.69
C GLU A 26 -12.67 -8.44 0.23
N THR A 27 -11.51 -8.07 -0.32
CA THR A 27 -10.46 -9.05 -0.61
C THR A 27 -10.13 -9.79 0.68
N PRO A 28 -10.25 -11.14 0.69
CA PRO A 28 -10.05 -11.90 1.91
C PRO A 28 -8.62 -11.67 2.43
N TRP A 29 -8.53 -11.30 3.68
CA TRP A 29 -7.28 -11.21 4.42
C TRP A 29 -6.54 -12.54 4.35
N PRO A 30 -5.18 -12.54 4.35
CA PRO A 30 -4.43 -13.77 4.55
C PRO A 30 -4.93 -14.46 5.80
N GLU A 31 -5.23 -15.76 5.71
CA GLU A 31 -5.78 -16.53 6.83
C GLU A 31 -4.96 -16.35 8.11
N GLY A 32 -5.64 -16.14 9.22
CA GLY A 32 -5.03 -15.87 10.52
C GLY A 32 -4.27 -14.54 10.58
N ASN A 33 -3.29 -14.43 11.47
CA ASN A 33 -2.39 -13.26 11.57
C ASN A 33 -1.28 -13.27 10.49
N GLY A 34 -1.51 -13.96 9.36
CA GLY A 34 -0.54 -14.20 8.32
C GLY A 34 -0.13 -12.96 7.52
N TYR A 35 0.94 -13.13 6.75
CA TYR A 35 1.36 -12.22 5.70
C TYR A 35 1.00 -12.84 4.36
N ARG A 36 0.76 -11.99 3.35
CA ARG A 36 0.60 -12.45 1.97
C ARG A 36 1.92 -13.03 1.46
N THR A 37 1.90 -14.28 0.98
CA THR A 37 3.11 -15.02 0.58
C THR A 37 3.25 -15.24 -0.91
N GLN A 38 2.18 -15.02 -1.68
CA GLN A 38 2.13 -15.20 -3.14
C GLN A 38 1.21 -14.16 -3.78
N ASP A 39 1.16 -14.07 -5.09
CA ASP A 39 0.30 -13.13 -5.84
C ASP A 39 0.37 -11.72 -5.28
N TYR A 40 1.59 -11.20 -5.15
CA TYR A 40 1.83 -9.90 -4.54
C TYR A 40 1.26 -8.72 -5.34
N ARG A 41 0.89 -8.93 -6.60
CA ARG A 41 0.18 -7.97 -7.46
C ARG A 41 -1.26 -8.44 -7.64
N ALA A 42 -2.08 -8.20 -6.66
CA ALA A 42 -3.49 -8.54 -6.61
C ALA A 42 -4.23 -7.46 -5.81
N PRO A 43 -5.55 -7.33 -5.97
CA PRO A 43 -6.33 -6.37 -5.19
C PRO A 43 -6.01 -6.45 -3.71
N THR A 44 -5.76 -5.29 -3.11
CA THR A 44 -5.41 -5.16 -1.69
C THR A 44 -6.59 -4.63 -0.89
N PRO A 45 -6.71 -4.94 0.41
CA PRO A 45 -7.76 -4.40 1.26
C PRO A 45 -7.62 -2.88 1.42
N LEU A 46 -8.64 -2.24 1.98
CA LEU A 46 -8.61 -0.80 2.31
C LEU A 46 -8.00 -0.52 3.69
N THR A 47 -7.62 -1.55 4.43
CA THR A 47 -7.08 -1.45 5.78
C THR A 47 -5.79 -2.24 5.94
N VAL A 48 -4.98 -1.88 6.92
CA VAL A 48 -3.77 -2.61 7.32
C VAL A 48 -3.73 -2.70 8.86
N PRO A 49 -3.43 -3.89 9.44
CA PRO A 49 -3.39 -4.05 10.89
C PRO A 49 -2.34 -3.17 11.54
N GLY A 50 -2.77 -2.40 12.54
CA GLY A 50 -1.90 -1.52 13.31
C GLY A 50 -1.39 -0.30 12.54
N GLY A 51 -1.96 -0.02 11.37
CA GLY A 51 -1.64 1.13 10.55
C GLY A 51 -2.88 1.74 9.89
N ARG A 52 -2.67 2.73 9.05
CA ARG A 52 -3.71 3.46 8.32
C ARG A 52 -3.33 3.56 6.84
N MET A 53 -4.31 3.32 5.97
CA MET A 53 -4.17 3.61 4.53
C MET A 53 -4.22 5.11 4.30
N ILE A 54 -3.42 5.59 3.34
CA ILE A 54 -3.44 6.97 2.82
C ILE A 54 -3.54 6.94 1.30
N ASP A 55 -4.22 7.92 0.75
CA ASP A 55 -4.32 8.16 -0.69
C ASP A 55 -3.18 9.04 -1.21
N THR A 56 -3.15 9.30 -2.52
CA THR A 56 -2.11 10.11 -3.17
C THR A 56 -2.11 11.56 -2.70
N HIS A 57 -3.29 12.16 -2.44
CA HIS A 57 -3.38 13.53 -1.96
C HIS A 57 -2.78 13.67 -0.55
N GLU A 58 -3.12 12.76 0.35
CA GLU A 58 -2.58 12.73 1.71
C GLU A 58 -1.09 12.40 1.72
N ALA A 59 -0.64 11.47 0.87
CA ALA A 59 0.76 11.13 0.69
C ALA A 59 1.59 12.36 0.25
N LYS A 60 1.09 13.14 -0.72
CA LYS A 60 1.74 14.38 -1.14
C LYS A 60 1.83 15.41 0.00
N ALA A 61 0.75 15.60 0.73
CA ALA A 61 0.72 16.55 1.86
C ALA A 61 1.72 16.15 2.95
N LEU A 62 1.84 14.86 3.27
CA LEU A 62 2.82 14.35 4.24
C LEU A 62 4.26 14.54 3.78
N LEU A 63 4.54 14.34 2.48
CA LEU A 63 5.88 14.60 1.95
C LEU A 63 6.25 16.07 2.07
N ASP A 64 5.33 16.98 1.73
CA ASP A 64 5.56 18.43 1.80
C ASP A 64 5.77 18.91 3.24
N GLN A 65 5.06 18.35 4.20
CA GLN A 65 5.22 18.67 5.63
C GLN A 65 6.57 18.19 6.16
N GLY A 66 7.13 17.14 5.57
CA GLY A 66 8.34 16.49 6.06
C GLY A 66 8.11 15.70 7.35
N GLY A 67 9.21 15.17 7.90
CA GLY A 67 9.18 14.44 9.19
C GLY A 67 8.83 12.95 9.09
N ALA A 68 8.10 12.50 8.07
CA ALA A 68 7.85 11.09 7.85
C ALA A 68 9.04 10.36 7.22
N VAL A 69 9.21 9.09 7.56
CA VAL A 69 10.11 8.16 6.88
C VAL A 69 9.37 7.51 5.73
N TRP A 70 9.91 7.57 4.53
CA TRP A 70 9.34 6.93 3.34
C TRP A 70 10.10 5.66 3.00
N VAL A 71 9.39 4.56 2.78
CA VAL A 71 9.97 3.23 2.60
C VAL A 71 9.38 2.56 1.36
N ASP A 72 10.20 2.42 0.34
CA ASP A 72 9.85 1.68 -0.87
C ASP A 72 10.11 0.18 -0.68
N MET A 73 9.11 -0.62 -0.99
CA MET A 73 9.13 -2.08 -0.80
C MET A 73 9.23 -2.86 -2.12
N LEU A 74 9.36 -2.16 -3.27
CA LEU A 74 9.43 -2.85 -4.57
C LEU A 74 10.66 -3.76 -4.61
N PRO A 75 10.51 -5.04 -5.01
CA PRO A 75 11.66 -5.91 -5.20
C PRO A 75 12.63 -5.37 -6.24
N ALA A 76 13.92 -5.57 -6.02
CA ALA A 76 14.90 -5.32 -7.06
C ALA A 76 14.64 -6.23 -8.26
N ALA A 77 14.80 -5.67 -9.46
CA ALA A 77 14.69 -6.46 -10.68
C ALA A 77 15.74 -7.57 -10.70
N ARG A 78 15.29 -8.77 -11.01
CA ARG A 78 16.19 -9.93 -11.15
C ARG A 78 16.63 -10.07 -12.60
N ARG A 79 17.87 -10.55 -12.79
CA ARG A 79 18.32 -10.97 -14.12
C ARG A 79 17.34 -12.01 -14.68
N PRO A 80 16.81 -11.81 -15.89
CA PRO A 80 15.93 -12.81 -16.52
C PRO A 80 16.62 -14.18 -16.63
N GLU A 81 15.84 -15.22 -16.35
CA GLU A 81 16.28 -16.59 -16.60
C GLU A 81 16.48 -16.80 -18.12
N GLY A 82 17.49 -17.56 -18.52
CA GLY A 82 17.77 -17.85 -19.94
C GLY A 82 18.65 -16.84 -20.67
N LEU A 83 19.07 -15.74 -20.03
CA LEU A 83 20.11 -14.90 -20.64
C LEU A 83 21.44 -15.68 -20.75
N ALA A 84 22.03 -15.67 -21.96
CA ALA A 84 23.29 -16.35 -22.19
C ALA A 84 24.38 -15.93 -21.18
N PRO A 85 25.27 -16.86 -20.76
CA PRO A 85 26.41 -16.52 -19.93
C PRO A 85 27.22 -15.36 -20.53
N GLY A 86 27.56 -14.36 -19.71
CA GLY A 86 28.31 -13.19 -20.17
C GLY A 86 27.46 -12.07 -20.81
N SER A 87 26.15 -12.28 -21.05
CA SER A 87 25.28 -11.19 -21.51
C SER A 87 25.23 -10.05 -20.52
N LEU A 88 25.44 -8.83 -21.02
CA LEU A 88 25.25 -7.62 -20.21
C LEU A 88 23.77 -7.44 -19.90
N TRP A 89 23.42 -7.35 -18.62
CA TRP A 89 22.08 -7.00 -18.16
C TRP A 89 22.15 -5.85 -17.18
N ARG A 90 21.34 -4.85 -17.42
CA ARG A 90 21.19 -3.70 -16.52
C ARG A 90 19.70 -3.55 -16.20
N PRO A 91 19.31 -3.63 -14.92
CA PRO A 91 17.95 -3.32 -14.53
C PRO A 91 17.63 -1.85 -14.79
N SER A 92 16.37 -1.53 -15.07
CA SER A 92 15.91 -0.14 -15.04
C SER A 92 16.12 0.43 -13.65
N PRO A 93 16.52 1.71 -13.54
CA PRO A 93 16.60 2.38 -12.24
C PRO A 93 15.24 2.31 -11.51
N ARG A 94 15.27 2.17 -10.20
CA ARG A 94 14.06 2.33 -9.38
C ARG A 94 13.76 3.80 -9.20
N LEU A 95 12.64 4.27 -9.75
CA LEU A 95 12.09 5.59 -9.48
C LEU A 95 11.08 5.48 -8.34
N GLY A 96 11.23 6.26 -7.28
CA GLY A 96 10.35 6.26 -6.12
C GLY A 96 10.04 7.66 -5.62
N VAL A 97 9.25 7.74 -4.56
CA VAL A 97 8.95 9.01 -3.88
C VAL A 97 10.26 9.62 -3.37
N PRO A 98 10.53 10.92 -3.60
CA PRO A 98 11.79 11.54 -3.20
C PRO A 98 12.12 11.36 -1.71
N GLY A 99 13.39 11.12 -1.41
CA GLY A 99 13.86 10.92 -0.04
C GLY A 99 13.53 9.57 0.59
N SER A 100 12.99 8.63 -0.18
CA SER A 100 12.68 7.29 0.33
C SER A 100 13.94 6.44 0.52
N ILE A 101 13.92 5.60 1.55
CA ILE A 101 14.80 4.42 1.61
C ILE A 101 14.15 3.27 0.83
N TRP A 102 14.95 2.48 0.12
CA TRP A 102 14.47 1.34 -0.64
C TRP A 102 14.93 0.03 0.01
N LEU A 103 13.96 -0.82 0.41
CA LEU A 103 14.20 -2.11 1.08
C LEU A 103 13.68 -3.27 0.21
N PRO A 104 14.35 -3.58 -0.92
CA PRO A 104 13.88 -4.59 -1.86
C PRO A 104 13.78 -5.98 -1.22
N GLY A 105 12.61 -6.60 -1.34
CA GLY A 105 12.37 -7.95 -0.86
C GLY A 105 11.96 -8.07 0.61
N ALA A 106 12.15 -7.05 1.45
CA ALA A 106 11.75 -7.10 2.86
C ALA A 106 10.23 -7.09 3.09
N GLY A 107 9.45 -6.77 2.06
CA GLY A 107 7.98 -6.84 2.09
C GLY A 107 7.39 -8.22 1.77
N ARG A 108 8.22 -9.25 1.55
CA ARG A 108 7.71 -10.60 1.34
C ARG A 108 7.03 -11.13 2.60
N GLY A 109 6.04 -12.02 2.43
CA GLY A 109 5.35 -12.65 3.55
C GLY A 109 6.27 -13.51 4.40
N VAL A 110 7.13 -14.29 3.74
CA VAL A 110 8.21 -15.05 4.39
C VAL A 110 9.53 -14.38 4.04
N ILE A 111 10.26 -13.97 5.07
CA ILE A 111 11.61 -13.38 4.96
C ILE A 111 12.58 -14.14 5.87
N SER A 112 13.87 -14.11 5.52
CA SER A 112 14.91 -14.70 6.36
C SER A 112 15.15 -13.87 7.63
N PRO A 113 15.70 -14.45 8.70
CA PRO A 113 16.11 -13.68 9.89
C PRO A 113 17.06 -12.52 9.55
N ALA A 114 17.96 -12.70 8.58
CA ALA A 114 18.86 -11.64 8.12
C ALA A 114 18.09 -10.49 7.47
N THR A 115 17.10 -10.79 6.61
CA THR A 115 16.24 -9.78 5.99
C THR A 115 15.40 -9.06 7.04
N GLU A 116 14.89 -9.76 8.04
CA GLU A 116 14.11 -9.16 9.12
C GLU A 116 14.97 -8.22 9.98
N THR A 117 16.18 -8.61 10.32
CA THR A 117 17.14 -7.77 11.04
C THR A 117 17.46 -6.52 10.23
N TRP A 118 17.80 -6.67 8.95
CA TRP A 118 18.07 -5.56 8.05
C TRP A 118 16.88 -4.58 7.93
N PHE A 119 15.66 -5.11 7.80
CA PHE A 119 14.43 -4.29 7.78
C PHE A 119 14.29 -3.48 9.07
N ARG A 120 14.38 -4.13 10.23
CA ARG A 120 14.30 -3.49 11.55
C ARG A 120 15.35 -2.39 11.71
N ASP A 121 16.61 -2.71 11.44
CA ASP A 121 17.73 -1.80 11.62
C ASP A 121 17.68 -0.60 10.67
N SER A 122 17.20 -0.82 9.44
CA SER A 122 17.02 0.25 8.45
C SER A 122 15.91 1.21 8.87
N LEU A 123 14.78 0.69 9.35
CA LEU A 123 13.70 1.52 9.89
C LEU A 123 14.16 2.30 11.13
N MET A 124 14.84 1.63 12.05
CA MET A 124 15.33 2.24 13.29
C MET A 124 16.29 3.40 12.98
N ARG A 125 17.22 3.22 12.06
CA ARG A 125 18.13 4.31 11.61
C ARG A 125 17.36 5.45 10.95
N ALA A 126 16.45 5.15 10.03
CA ALA A 126 15.69 6.16 9.32
C ALA A 126 14.73 6.95 10.25
N ALA A 127 14.16 6.28 11.25
CA ALA A 127 13.32 6.90 12.26
C ALA A 127 14.12 7.65 13.35
N GLY A 128 15.44 7.51 13.38
CA GLY A 128 16.27 8.09 14.45
C GLY A 128 16.03 7.47 15.83
N GLY A 129 15.59 6.21 15.87
CA GLY A 129 15.24 5.51 17.11
C GLY A 129 13.83 5.80 17.65
N ASP A 130 13.07 6.68 17.02
CA ASP A 130 11.74 7.06 17.47
C ASP A 130 10.64 6.17 16.84
N LEU A 131 10.04 5.31 17.64
CA LEU A 131 8.89 4.48 17.24
C LEU A 131 7.59 5.27 17.05
N GLY A 132 7.55 6.53 17.41
CA GLY A 132 6.43 7.43 17.16
C GLY A 132 6.54 8.23 15.88
N ARG A 133 7.71 8.19 15.22
CA ARG A 133 7.89 8.88 13.94
C ARG A 133 7.03 8.24 12.86
N PRO A 134 6.27 9.04 12.07
CA PRO A 134 5.48 8.51 10.97
C PRO A 134 6.33 7.74 9.96
N VAL A 135 5.90 6.53 9.58
CA VAL A 135 6.56 5.70 8.58
C VAL A 135 5.56 5.34 7.50
N VAL A 136 5.86 5.73 6.25
CA VAL A 136 5.02 5.50 5.08
C VAL A 136 5.60 4.35 4.26
N PHE A 137 4.85 3.26 4.14
CA PHE A 137 5.21 2.12 3.29
C PHE A 137 4.47 2.19 1.96
N TYR A 138 5.19 2.03 0.86
CA TYR A 138 4.62 1.99 -0.47
C TYR A 138 5.38 1.03 -1.40
N CYS A 139 4.82 0.79 -2.58
CA CYS A 139 5.39 -0.03 -3.65
C CYS A 139 4.83 0.45 -4.99
N LEU A 140 4.07 -0.38 -5.69
CA LEU A 140 3.18 -0.08 -6.80
C LEU A 140 1.73 -0.15 -6.29
N ALA A 141 0.75 0.26 -7.08
CA ALA A 141 -0.66 0.01 -6.78
C ALA A 141 -0.92 -1.50 -6.64
N ASP A 142 -1.83 -1.87 -5.75
CA ASP A 142 -2.19 -3.26 -5.47
C ASP A 142 -1.01 -4.19 -5.19
N CYS A 143 -0.04 -3.68 -4.43
CA CYS A 143 1.17 -4.42 -4.06
C CYS A 143 1.14 -4.84 -2.59
N TRP A 144 0.95 -6.12 -2.33
CA TRP A 144 0.90 -6.69 -1.00
C TRP A 144 2.22 -6.61 -0.22
N MET A 145 3.35 -6.34 -0.88
CA MET A 145 4.63 -6.22 -0.17
C MET A 145 4.69 -4.98 0.73
N SER A 146 4.14 -3.85 0.29
CA SER A 146 4.03 -2.66 1.14
C SER A 146 3.04 -2.86 2.28
N TRP A 147 1.92 -3.56 2.03
CA TRP A 147 0.98 -3.95 3.09
C TRP A 147 1.62 -4.85 4.14
N ASN A 148 2.34 -5.89 3.72
CA ASN A 148 3.08 -6.77 4.62
C ASN A 148 4.10 -5.99 5.47
N ALA A 149 4.83 -5.09 4.85
CA ALA A 149 5.85 -4.29 5.53
C ALA A 149 5.22 -3.35 6.57
N ALA A 150 4.11 -2.68 6.23
CA ALA A 150 3.38 -1.83 7.15
C ALA A 150 2.90 -2.64 8.38
N LYS A 151 2.25 -3.79 8.15
CA LYS A 151 1.83 -4.70 9.23
C LYS A 151 3.02 -5.15 10.09
N ARG A 152 4.15 -5.47 9.49
CA ARG A 152 5.36 -5.90 10.20
C ARG A 152 5.92 -4.78 11.08
N ALA A 153 5.98 -3.56 10.57
CA ALA A 153 6.43 -2.41 11.34
C ALA A 153 5.51 -2.12 12.54
N ALA A 154 4.19 -2.19 12.35
CA ALA A 154 3.24 -2.08 13.46
C ALA A 154 3.46 -3.16 14.54
N ALA A 155 3.70 -4.41 14.13
CA ALA A 155 4.03 -5.51 15.04
C ALA A 155 5.38 -5.30 15.76
N MET A 156 6.29 -4.50 15.20
CA MET A 156 7.56 -4.10 15.82
C MET A 156 7.41 -2.90 16.79
N GLY A 157 6.21 -2.35 16.95
CA GLY A 157 5.90 -1.27 17.88
C GLY A 157 5.92 0.14 17.31
N TYR A 158 6.05 0.30 15.99
CA TYR A 158 5.84 1.61 15.36
C TYR A 158 4.38 2.04 15.54
N ARG A 159 4.15 3.27 16.03
CA ARG A 159 2.81 3.76 16.38
C ARG A 159 2.11 4.53 15.28
N GLU A 160 2.88 5.16 14.39
CA GLU A 160 2.38 5.96 13.25
C GLU A 160 2.76 5.27 11.94
N VAL A 161 2.11 4.14 11.67
CA VAL A 161 2.32 3.37 10.44
C VAL A 161 1.29 3.79 9.40
N LEU A 162 1.79 4.27 8.26
CA LEU A 162 1.00 4.71 7.13
C LEU A 162 1.28 3.80 5.93
N TRP A 163 0.23 3.40 5.24
CA TRP A 163 0.33 2.59 4.05
C TRP A 163 -0.22 3.34 2.85
N TYR A 164 0.68 3.74 1.95
CA TYR A 164 0.34 4.39 0.70
C TYR A 164 0.05 3.32 -0.36
N ARG A 165 -1.26 2.99 -0.49
CA ARG A 165 -1.76 1.87 -1.31
C ARG A 165 -1.52 2.07 -2.79
N ASP A 166 -1.71 3.30 -3.31
CA ASP A 166 -1.60 3.58 -4.74
C ASP A 166 -0.15 3.56 -5.23
N GLY A 167 0.81 3.67 -4.33
CA GLY A 167 2.22 3.54 -4.60
C GLY A 167 2.73 4.48 -5.69
N THR A 168 3.80 4.09 -6.38
CA THR A 168 4.34 4.93 -7.46
C THR A 168 3.41 5.04 -8.66
N ASP A 169 2.51 4.09 -8.87
CA ASP A 169 1.54 4.19 -9.97
C ASP A 169 0.60 5.39 -9.76
N GLY A 170 0.07 5.56 -8.53
CA GLY A 170 -0.74 6.73 -8.18
C GLY A 170 0.06 8.03 -8.12
N TRP A 171 1.31 7.94 -7.65
CA TRP A 171 2.22 9.08 -7.56
C TRP A 171 2.53 9.67 -8.94
N GLU A 172 2.89 8.82 -9.89
CA GLU A 172 3.20 9.20 -11.28
C GLU A 172 1.94 9.65 -12.04
N ALA A 173 0.80 8.98 -11.83
CA ALA A 173 -0.49 9.40 -12.42
C ALA A 173 -0.91 10.81 -11.98
N ALA A 174 -0.52 11.23 -10.78
CA ALA A 174 -0.73 12.59 -10.29
C ALA A 174 0.33 13.60 -10.79
N GLY A 175 1.27 13.19 -11.66
CA GLY A 175 2.32 14.04 -12.20
C GLY A 175 3.37 14.47 -11.17
N LEU A 176 3.52 13.72 -10.08
CA LEU A 176 4.43 14.07 -8.98
C LEU A 176 5.87 13.62 -9.28
N PRO A 177 6.89 14.36 -8.80
CA PRO A 177 8.28 14.06 -9.09
C PRO A 177 8.74 12.76 -8.44
N THR A 178 9.62 12.03 -9.12
CA THR A 178 10.28 10.82 -8.62
C THR A 178 11.79 11.02 -8.51
N GLU A 179 12.43 10.19 -7.70
CA GLU A 179 13.90 10.15 -7.51
C GLU A 179 14.42 8.75 -7.80
N ILE A 180 15.66 8.65 -8.32
CA ILE A 180 16.35 7.36 -8.47
C ILE A 180 16.77 6.87 -7.10
N LEU A 181 16.21 5.72 -6.69
CA LEU A 181 16.52 5.09 -5.42
C LEU A 181 17.63 4.04 -5.58
N GLN A 182 18.47 3.94 -4.56
CA GLN A 182 19.42 2.84 -4.38
C GLN A 182 18.96 1.96 -3.21
N PRO A 183 19.19 0.63 -3.29
CA PRO A 183 18.90 -0.23 -2.14
C PRO A 183 19.64 0.27 -0.89
N ALA A 184 18.96 0.23 0.24
CA ALA A 184 19.59 0.57 1.51
C ALA A 184 20.77 -0.37 1.79
N PRO A 185 21.87 0.12 2.37
CA PRO A 185 23.06 -0.68 2.61
C PRO A 185 22.81 -1.82 3.60
N GLY A 186 23.57 -2.92 3.45
CA GLY A 186 23.50 -4.08 4.35
C GLY A 186 22.37 -5.05 4.07
N GLY A 187 21.66 -4.90 2.96
CA GLY A 187 20.64 -5.88 2.51
C GLY A 187 21.27 -7.21 2.12
N PRO A 188 20.56 -8.34 2.33
CA PRO A 188 20.99 -9.68 1.92
C PRO A 188 20.92 -9.88 0.40
#